data_1e85c136593b4daac793c3d8118c9dce
#
_entry.id   1e85c136593b4daac793c3d8118c9dce
#
_cell.length_a   1.000
_cell.length_b   1.000
_cell.length_c   1.000
_cell.angle_alpha   90.00
_cell.angle_beta   90.00
_cell.angle_gamma   90.00
#
_symmetry.space_group_name_H-M   'P 1'
#
loop_
_entity.id
_entity.type
_entity.pdbx_description
1 polymer ?
#
loop_
_entity_poly.entity_id
_entity_poly.type
_entity_poly.pdbx_seq_one_letter_code
_entity_poly.pdbx_strand_id
1 'polypeptide(L)'
;MLFRSPAGNVTAYLKLRASTDTRDVFMWFSGRLDLVVPGMPIQPIIDVESLILRRTERLGELSWTVTDWEAALYRPLGESRYLEPGETVRNPHTGRELTPHHYTEGPVRFRFSDREPRIVGSRDILPNTGKPFSYPWRIVNDDLWMTKSSYIRAPNWLSPKDFPEESSGEQIVVATHSSLRGTLAEVENPSIDAVRSDFSYTATSGWLPWMKMGAAPGFVSWAESGRKLLALEEAPPEQLAALRRHHADWFSRPEPWPEFTNTYLQYKAR
;
A
#
# COMPACT_ATOMS: atom_id res chain seq x y z
N MET A 1 10.27 -14.19 -25.16
CA MET A 1 10.75 -13.81 -23.80
C MET A 1 10.35 -12.36 -23.55
N LEU A 2 9.29 -12.17 -22.77
CA LEU A 2 8.70 -10.88 -22.40
C LEU A 2 9.72 -9.91 -21.73
N PHE A 3 10.75 -10.43 -21.06
CA PHE A 3 11.67 -9.63 -20.25
C PHE A 3 12.89 -9.04 -20.97
N ARG A 4 12.97 -9.18 -22.29
CA ARG A 4 14.13 -8.69 -23.08
C ARG A 4 13.92 -7.31 -23.69
N SER A 5 12.70 -6.77 -23.63
CA SER A 5 12.38 -5.44 -24.15
C SER A 5 11.68 -4.59 -23.11
N PRO A 6 11.76 -3.26 -23.17
CA PRO A 6 11.01 -2.38 -22.29
C PRO A 6 9.50 -2.64 -22.34
N ALA A 7 8.94 -2.87 -23.54
CA ALA A 7 7.54 -3.23 -23.73
C ALA A 7 7.16 -4.53 -23.01
N GLY A 8 7.97 -5.57 -23.14
CA GLY A 8 7.76 -6.83 -22.43
C GLY A 8 7.87 -6.68 -20.93
N ASN A 9 8.83 -5.89 -20.44
CA ASN A 9 8.98 -5.62 -19.00
C ASN A 9 7.77 -4.91 -18.42
N VAL A 10 7.25 -3.86 -19.06
CA VAL A 10 6.07 -3.14 -18.54
C VAL A 10 4.82 -4.00 -18.60
N THR A 11 4.65 -4.80 -19.65
CA THR A 11 3.52 -5.73 -19.76
C THR A 11 3.53 -6.76 -18.64
N ALA A 12 4.66 -7.42 -18.39
CA ALA A 12 4.81 -8.39 -17.29
C ALA A 12 4.56 -7.74 -15.92
N TYR A 13 5.10 -6.53 -15.73
CA TYR A 13 4.89 -5.76 -14.50
C TYR A 13 3.40 -5.48 -14.25
N LEU A 14 2.68 -5.02 -15.28
CA LEU A 14 1.26 -4.72 -15.16
C LEU A 14 0.43 -5.98 -14.92
N LYS A 15 0.72 -7.08 -15.63
CA LYS A 15 0.02 -8.36 -15.41
C LYS A 15 0.14 -8.85 -13.97
N LEU A 16 1.32 -8.73 -13.35
CA LEU A 16 1.53 -9.12 -11.95
C LEU A 16 0.91 -8.14 -10.96
N ARG A 17 1.11 -6.83 -11.17
CA ARG A 17 0.71 -5.80 -10.21
C ARG A 17 -0.75 -5.36 -10.37
N ALA A 18 -1.23 -5.24 -11.60
CA ALA A 18 -2.53 -4.67 -11.96
C ALA A 18 -3.19 -5.49 -13.07
N SER A 19 -3.48 -4.85 -14.20
CA SER A 19 -3.94 -5.48 -15.44
C SER A 19 -3.39 -4.74 -16.66
N THR A 20 -3.37 -5.39 -17.81
CA THR A 20 -3.10 -4.74 -19.10
C THR A 20 -4.37 -4.29 -19.82
N ASP A 21 -5.53 -4.72 -19.35
CA ASP A 21 -6.85 -4.23 -19.79
C ASP A 21 -7.44 -3.20 -18.77
N THR A 22 -8.69 -2.81 -18.93
CA THR A 22 -9.35 -1.77 -18.13
C THR A 22 -10.07 -2.30 -16.89
N ARG A 23 -9.89 -3.58 -16.53
CA ARG A 23 -10.53 -4.14 -15.35
C ARG A 23 -9.95 -3.59 -14.05
N ASP A 24 -10.79 -3.50 -13.03
CA ASP A 24 -10.35 -3.34 -11.66
C ASP A 24 -9.76 -4.65 -11.15
N VAL A 25 -8.63 -4.57 -10.44
CA VAL A 25 -8.08 -5.67 -9.64
C VAL A 25 -7.83 -5.17 -8.23
N PHE A 26 -7.70 -6.11 -7.29
CA PHE A 26 -7.55 -5.76 -5.88
C PHE A 26 -6.31 -6.44 -5.31
N MET A 27 -5.66 -5.78 -4.37
CA MET A 27 -4.62 -6.38 -3.55
C MET A 27 -5.12 -6.47 -2.13
N TRP A 28 -5.41 -7.67 -1.68
CA TRP A 28 -5.73 -7.96 -0.29
C TRP A 28 -4.47 -8.39 0.44
N PHE A 29 -4.26 -7.84 1.63
CA PHE A 29 -3.19 -8.26 2.50
C PHE A 29 -3.51 -7.98 3.97
N SER A 30 -2.91 -8.76 4.84
CA SER A 30 -3.11 -8.69 6.27
C SER A 30 -1.78 -8.93 7.00
N GLY A 31 -1.64 -8.34 8.16
CA GLY A 31 -0.45 -8.47 8.97
C GLY A 31 -0.55 -7.73 10.28
N ARG A 32 0.60 -7.25 10.73
CA ARG A 32 0.75 -6.65 12.06
C ARG A 32 1.59 -5.39 12.03
N LEU A 33 1.22 -4.47 12.92
CA LEU A 33 2.05 -3.33 13.27
C LEU A 33 2.75 -3.60 14.60
N ASP A 34 4.06 -3.40 14.58
CA ASP A 34 4.93 -3.56 15.74
C ASP A 34 5.62 -2.26 16.11
N LEU A 35 5.76 -1.99 17.40
CA LEU A 35 6.62 -0.91 17.90
C LEU A 35 8.05 -1.43 18.02
N VAL A 36 8.99 -0.69 17.44
CA VAL A 36 10.42 -0.94 17.53
C VAL A 36 11.07 0.22 18.28
N VAL A 37 11.33 0.03 19.56
CA VAL A 37 11.93 1.02 20.45
C VAL A 37 13.34 0.55 20.82
N PRO A 38 14.40 1.40 20.67
CA PRO A 38 15.76 1.02 21.00
C PRO A 38 15.89 0.49 22.43
N GLY A 39 16.56 -0.66 22.58
CA GLY A 39 16.77 -1.30 23.87
C GLY A 39 15.58 -2.11 24.41
N MET A 40 14.48 -2.18 23.68
CA MET A 40 13.30 -2.95 24.05
C MET A 40 13.07 -4.10 23.06
N PRO A 41 12.44 -5.22 23.49
CA PRO A 41 11.91 -6.20 22.53
C PRO A 41 10.92 -5.56 21.55
N ILE A 42 10.79 -6.11 20.35
CA ILE A 42 9.72 -5.73 19.41
C ILE A 42 8.36 -6.02 20.06
N GLN A 43 7.46 -5.05 20.04
CA GLN A 43 6.19 -5.11 20.72
C GLN A 43 5.04 -4.98 19.72
N PRO A 44 4.24 -6.04 19.51
CA PRO A 44 3.05 -5.94 18.68
C PRO A 44 2.04 -4.96 19.31
N ILE A 45 1.37 -4.17 18.47
CA ILE A 45 0.37 -3.20 18.94
C ILE A 45 -1.02 -3.45 18.35
N ILE A 46 -1.12 -3.85 17.08
CA ILE A 46 -2.40 -4.00 16.40
C ILE A 46 -2.23 -4.87 15.15
N ASP A 47 -3.25 -5.63 14.80
CA ASP A 47 -3.32 -6.27 13.50
C ASP A 47 -3.97 -5.32 12.47
N VAL A 48 -3.55 -5.40 11.22
CA VAL A 48 -4.04 -4.58 10.11
C VAL A 48 -4.44 -5.45 8.94
N GLU A 49 -5.48 -5.02 8.25
CA GLU A 49 -5.93 -5.66 7.01
C GLU A 49 -6.28 -4.59 6.00
N SER A 50 -5.66 -4.68 4.83
CA SER A 50 -5.78 -3.68 3.77
C SER A 50 -6.35 -4.27 2.49
N LEU A 51 -7.04 -3.42 1.74
CA LEU A 51 -7.48 -3.71 0.39
C LEU A 51 -7.15 -2.52 -0.51
N ILE A 52 -6.31 -2.75 -1.53
CA ILE A 52 -5.99 -1.74 -2.55
C ILE A 52 -6.82 -2.04 -3.79
N LEU A 53 -7.65 -1.08 -4.20
CA LEU A 53 -8.23 -1.02 -5.53
C LEU A 53 -7.16 -0.54 -6.51
N ARG A 54 -6.96 -1.26 -7.60
CA ARG A 54 -6.12 -0.86 -8.74
C ARG A 54 -6.95 -0.80 -10.00
N ARG A 55 -7.22 0.40 -10.48
CA ARG A 55 -7.91 0.63 -11.75
C ARG A 55 -6.90 0.95 -12.84
N THR A 56 -6.93 0.19 -13.91
CA THR A 56 -6.08 0.41 -15.08
C THR A 56 -6.87 1.08 -16.19
N GLU A 57 -6.31 2.15 -16.74
CA GLU A 57 -6.80 2.84 -17.94
C GLU A 57 -5.74 2.72 -19.03
N ARG A 58 -6.13 2.22 -20.19
CA ARG A 58 -5.22 2.12 -21.34
C ARG A 58 -5.24 3.43 -22.12
N LEU A 59 -4.08 4.06 -22.23
CA LEU A 59 -3.92 5.35 -22.93
C LEU A 59 -3.39 5.19 -24.36
N GLY A 60 -2.84 4.01 -24.70
CA GLY A 60 -2.25 3.71 -26.00
C GLY A 60 -1.73 2.28 -26.04
N GLU A 61 -1.03 1.94 -27.11
CA GLU A 61 -0.52 0.56 -27.32
C GLU A 61 0.39 0.09 -26.16
N LEU A 62 1.31 0.95 -25.73
CA LEU A 62 2.26 0.69 -24.64
C LEU A 62 2.20 1.80 -23.57
N SER A 63 1.00 2.25 -23.24
CA SER A 63 0.83 3.29 -22.24
C SER A 63 -0.45 3.08 -21.42
N TRP A 64 -0.30 3.10 -20.10
CA TRP A 64 -1.37 2.88 -19.13
C TRP A 64 -1.31 3.88 -17.99
N THR A 65 -2.45 4.19 -17.43
CA THR A 65 -2.54 4.78 -16.09
C THR A 65 -3.07 3.72 -15.14
N VAL A 66 -2.42 3.55 -13.99
CA VAL A 66 -2.90 2.72 -12.88
C VAL A 66 -3.17 3.63 -11.70
N THR A 67 -4.39 3.62 -11.20
CA THR A 67 -4.78 4.33 -9.99
C THR A 67 -4.82 3.33 -8.84
N ASP A 68 -4.03 3.55 -7.81
CA ASP A 68 -4.03 2.79 -6.57
C ASP A 68 -4.80 3.58 -5.51
N TRP A 69 -5.76 2.95 -4.83
CA TRP A 69 -6.48 3.52 -3.70
C TRP A 69 -6.67 2.45 -2.62
N GLU A 70 -6.05 2.67 -1.48
CA GLU A 70 -6.06 1.74 -0.35
C GLU A 70 -7.12 2.11 0.68
N ALA A 71 -7.71 1.09 1.30
CA ALA A 71 -8.45 1.21 2.55
C ALA A 71 -7.92 0.18 3.55
N ALA A 72 -7.60 0.62 4.75
CA ALA A 72 -7.03 -0.18 5.82
C ALA A 72 -7.93 -0.19 7.05
N LEU A 73 -8.07 -1.37 7.61
CA LEU A 73 -8.86 -1.64 8.81
C LEU A 73 -7.97 -2.23 9.89
N TYR A 74 -8.14 -1.78 11.12
CA TYR A 74 -7.43 -2.30 12.28
C TYR A 74 -8.26 -3.32 13.03
N ARG A 75 -7.58 -4.30 13.62
CA ARG A 75 -8.15 -5.33 14.50
C ARG A 75 -7.36 -5.40 15.80
N PRO A 76 -8.00 -5.65 16.93
CA PRO A 76 -7.26 -6.00 18.15
C PRO A 76 -6.35 -7.21 17.88
N LEU A 77 -5.20 -7.27 18.56
CA LEU A 77 -4.22 -8.35 18.37
C LEU A 77 -4.86 -9.74 18.55
N GLY A 78 -4.74 -10.56 17.50
CA GLY A 78 -5.21 -11.94 17.50
C GLY A 78 -6.74 -12.13 17.43
N GLU A 79 -7.51 -11.05 17.24
CA GLU A 79 -8.95 -11.12 17.04
C GLU A 79 -9.33 -11.06 15.55
N SER A 80 -10.50 -11.63 15.21
CA SER A 80 -11.04 -11.59 13.84
C SER A 80 -11.93 -10.36 13.57
N ARG A 81 -12.42 -9.68 14.63
CA ARG A 81 -13.26 -8.50 14.49
C ARG A 81 -12.43 -7.24 14.20
N TYR A 82 -13.04 -6.25 13.56
CA TYR A 82 -12.46 -4.94 13.38
C TYR A 82 -12.80 -4.03 14.57
N LEU A 83 -11.93 -3.05 14.83
CA LEU A 83 -12.21 -2.01 15.83
C LEU A 83 -13.42 -1.17 15.40
N GLU A 84 -14.28 -0.83 16.36
CA GLU A 84 -15.35 0.13 16.14
C GLU A 84 -14.88 1.56 16.49
N PRO A 85 -15.53 2.61 15.98
CA PRO A 85 -15.16 3.98 16.27
C PRO A 85 -15.12 4.28 17.76
N GLY A 86 -13.99 4.81 18.24
CA GLY A 86 -13.77 5.13 19.66
C GLY A 86 -13.20 4.00 20.49
N GLU A 87 -13.12 2.78 19.99
CA GLU A 87 -12.41 1.70 20.68
C GLU A 87 -10.93 2.03 20.82
N THR A 88 -10.34 1.55 21.92
CA THR A 88 -8.94 1.81 22.24
C THR A 88 -8.10 0.55 22.21
N VAL A 89 -6.81 0.74 22.00
CA VAL A 89 -5.77 -0.28 22.21
C VAL A 89 -4.72 0.28 23.16
N ARG A 90 -4.16 -0.58 24.00
CA ARG A 90 -3.12 -0.16 24.93
C ARG A 90 -1.76 -0.12 24.22
N ASN A 91 -1.06 1.03 24.28
CA ASN A 91 0.31 1.14 23.84
C ASN A 91 1.23 0.36 24.79
N PRO A 92 1.91 -0.70 24.36
CA PRO A 92 2.70 -1.53 25.24
C PRO A 92 3.94 -0.81 25.79
N HIS A 93 4.43 0.24 25.11
CA HIS A 93 5.60 1.02 25.54
C HIS A 93 5.22 2.11 26.58
N THR A 94 4.16 2.86 26.31
CA THR A 94 3.77 4.00 27.17
C THR A 94 2.70 3.64 28.19
N GLY A 95 2.02 2.51 28.02
CA GLY A 95 0.86 2.10 28.83
C GLY A 95 -0.42 2.90 28.57
N ARG A 96 -0.40 3.87 27.65
CA ARG A 96 -1.55 4.75 27.33
C ARG A 96 -2.59 4.00 26.51
N GLU A 97 -3.85 4.31 26.74
CA GLU A 97 -4.95 3.93 25.85
C GLU A 97 -4.94 4.85 24.62
N LEU A 98 -4.95 4.25 23.44
CA LEU A 98 -4.88 4.92 22.15
C LEU A 98 -6.12 4.57 21.33
N THR A 99 -6.61 5.51 20.55
CA THR A 99 -7.72 5.30 19.62
C THR A 99 -7.18 5.21 18.18
N PRO A 100 -6.94 4.00 17.65
CA PRO A 100 -6.57 3.83 16.25
C PRO A 100 -7.72 4.28 15.34
N HIS A 101 -7.37 4.75 14.17
CA HIS A 101 -8.35 5.15 13.19
C HIS A 101 -8.11 4.40 11.89
N HIS A 102 -9.12 3.68 11.41
CA HIS A 102 -9.14 3.16 10.05
C HIS A 102 -8.85 4.29 9.06
N TYR A 103 -8.15 4.00 7.98
CA TYR A 103 -7.73 5.03 7.04
C TYR A 103 -7.87 4.59 5.59
N THR A 104 -7.90 5.56 4.70
CA THR A 104 -7.68 5.37 3.28
C THR A 104 -6.40 6.07 2.85
N GLU A 105 -5.69 5.52 1.86
CA GLU A 105 -4.51 6.13 1.27
C GLU A 105 -4.63 6.17 -0.26
N GLY A 106 -4.39 7.33 -0.82
CA GLY A 106 -4.57 7.59 -2.25
C GLY A 106 -5.78 8.50 -2.51
N PRO A 107 -6.31 8.50 -3.75
CA PRO A 107 -5.81 7.75 -4.91
C PRO A 107 -4.46 8.27 -5.40
N VAL A 108 -3.56 7.36 -5.75
CA VAL A 108 -2.28 7.68 -6.38
C VAL A 108 -2.29 7.15 -7.81
N ARG A 109 -2.04 8.03 -8.78
CA ARG A 109 -2.04 7.67 -10.20
C ARG A 109 -0.63 7.52 -10.73
N PHE A 110 -0.35 6.37 -11.34
CA PHE A 110 0.94 6.05 -11.97
C PHE A 110 0.75 5.90 -13.47
N ARG A 111 1.59 6.56 -14.24
CA ARG A 111 1.69 6.31 -15.69
C ARG A 111 2.79 5.31 -15.95
N PHE A 112 2.45 4.21 -16.62
CA PHE A 112 3.36 3.17 -17.08
C PHE A 112 3.47 3.21 -18.61
N SER A 113 4.67 3.00 -19.11
CA SER A 113 4.96 2.86 -20.53
C SER A 113 6.23 2.01 -20.70
N ASP A 114 6.76 1.92 -21.90
CA ASP A 114 8.10 1.36 -22.17
C ASP A 114 9.24 2.19 -21.55
N ARG A 115 8.91 3.28 -20.88
CA ARG A 115 9.79 4.12 -20.06
C ARG A 115 9.46 3.96 -18.58
N GLU A 116 10.39 4.39 -17.73
CA GLU A 116 10.18 4.36 -16.28
C GLU A 116 8.87 5.03 -15.85
N PRO A 117 8.19 4.49 -14.82
CA PRO A 117 6.89 4.99 -14.40
C PRO A 117 6.96 6.41 -13.82
N ARG A 118 5.86 7.14 -13.94
CA ARG A 118 5.67 8.47 -13.36
C ARG A 118 4.45 8.48 -12.47
N ILE A 119 4.46 9.30 -11.43
CA ILE A 119 3.25 9.68 -10.69
C ILE A 119 2.60 10.84 -11.43
N VAL A 120 1.30 10.73 -11.69
CA VAL A 120 0.52 11.74 -12.42
C VAL A 120 -0.22 12.63 -11.43
N GLY A 121 -0.08 13.94 -11.56
CA GLY A 121 -0.95 14.92 -10.87
C GLY A 121 -0.57 15.29 -9.44
N SER A 122 0.40 14.70 -8.84
CA SER A 122 1.00 15.17 -7.60
C SER A 122 2.50 15.25 -7.75
N ARG A 123 3.13 16.19 -7.06
CA ARG A 123 4.57 16.47 -7.03
C ARG A 123 5.39 15.26 -7.50
N ASP A 124 6.17 15.42 -8.56
CA ASP A 124 7.04 14.38 -9.12
C ASP A 124 7.97 13.81 -8.04
N ILE A 125 7.49 12.85 -7.26
CA ILE A 125 8.24 12.17 -6.21
C ILE A 125 9.21 11.16 -6.85
N LEU A 126 8.90 10.67 -8.06
CA LEU A 126 9.77 9.79 -8.82
C LEU A 126 10.46 10.59 -9.92
N PRO A 127 11.80 10.57 -9.98
CA PRO A 127 12.52 11.23 -11.04
C PRO A 127 12.14 10.61 -12.38
N ASN A 128 11.64 11.44 -13.30
CA ASN A 128 11.44 11.03 -14.68
C ASN A 128 12.79 10.99 -15.38
N THR A 129 13.45 9.86 -15.36
CA THR A 129 14.76 9.72 -16.00
C THR A 129 14.65 9.50 -17.51
N GLY A 130 13.46 9.20 -18.06
CA GLY A 130 13.25 8.84 -19.45
C GLY A 130 13.93 7.53 -19.89
N LYS A 131 14.47 6.77 -18.93
CA LYS A 131 15.14 5.50 -19.22
C LYS A 131 14.13 4.45 -19.70
N PRO A 132 14.56 3.48 -20.53
CA PRO A 132 13.74 2.34 -20.86
C PRO A 132 13.27 1.59 -19.61
N PHE A 133 12.00 1.13 -19.61
CA PHE A 133 11.48 0.35 -18.51
C PHE A 133 12.22 -0.98 -18.43
N SER A 134 12.88 -1.22 -17.31
CA SER A 134 13.59 -2.46 -17.01
C SER A 134 13.33 -2.85 -15.56
N TYR A 135 13.11 -4.12 -15.34
CA TYR A 135 12.86 -4.63 -14.01
C TYR A 135 13.78 -5.82 -13.70
N PRO A 136 14.39 -5.93 -12.52
CA PRO A 136 15.26 -7.05 -12.16
C PRO A 136 14.42 -8.27 -11.76
N TRP A 137 13.88 -8.96 -12.76
CA TRP A 137 13.08 -10.17 -12.56
C TRP A 137 13.93 -11.30 -12.02
N ARG A 138 13.35 -12.07 -11.12
CA ARG A 138 13.90 -13.34 -10.67
C ARG A 138 12.96 -14.46 -11.06
N ILE A 139 13.47 -15.47 -11.74
CA ILE A 139 12.74 -16.68 -12.10
C ILE A 139 13.30 -17.82 -11.27
N VAL A 140 12.43 -18.52 -10.54
CA VAL A 140 12.78 -19.68 -9.74
C VAL A 140 11.78 -20.78 -10.06
N ASN A 141 12.22 -21.84 -10.70
CA ASN A 141 11.36 -22.87 -11.30
C ASN A 141 10.36 -22.20 -12.28
N ASP A 142 9.05 -22.37 -12.01
CA ASP A 142 7.98 -21.80 -12.85
C ASP A 142 7.41 -20.48 -12.27
N ASP A 143 8.00 -19.95 -11.22
CA ASP A 143 7.58 -18.71 -10.58
C ASP A 143 8.39 -17.52 -11.07
N LEU A 144 7.67 -16.45 -11.39
CA LEU A 144 8.22 -15.12 -11.64
C LEU A 144 8.10 -14.25 -10.39
N TRP A 145 9.22 -13.73 -9.94
CA TRP A 145 9.29 -12.84 -8.78
C TRP A 145 9.60 -11.40 -9.19
N MET A 146 8.83 -10.49 -8.63
CA MET A 146 9.06 -9.06 -8.70
C MET A 146 9.32 -8.52 -7.29
N THR A 147 10.49 -7.97 -7.05
CA THR A 147 10.85 -7.40 -5.75
C THR A 147 11.16 -5.92 -5.89
N LYS A 148 10.59 -5.10 -5.03
CA LYS A 148 10.78 -3.65 -5.04
C LYS A 148 11.10 -3.16 -3.64
N SER A 149 12.13 -2.33 -3.54
CA SER A 149 12.42 -1.54 -2.33
C SER A 149 12.24 -0.06 -2.65
N SER A 150 11.73 0.71 -1.71
CA SER A 150 11.68 2.16 -1.81
C SER A 150 12.09 2.81 -0.49
N TYR A 151 12.62 4.01 -0.60
CA TYR A 151 12.92 4.88 0.52
C TYR A 151 12.37 6.26 0.20
N ILE A 152 11.45 6.72 1.03
CA ILE A 152 10.79 8.02 0.89
C ILE A 152 11.16 8.87 2.09
N ARG A 153 11.54 10.10 1.83
CA ARG A 153 11.72 11.14 2.83
C ARG A 153 10.95 12.37 2.38
N ALA A 154 10.01 12.81 3.18
CA ALA A 154 9.14 13.93 2.85
C ALA A 154 8.88 14.80 4.09
N PRO A 155 8.54 16.08 3.95
CA PRO A 155 8.07 16.90 5.06
C PRO A 155 6.86 16.24 5.73
N ASN A 156 6.84 16.28 7.07
CA ASN A 156 5.72 15.77 7.84
C ASN A 156 4.51 16.72 7.70
N TRP A 157 3.33 16.15 7.40
CA TRP A 157 2.08 16.90 7.34
C TRP A 157 1.64 17.42 8.73
N LEU A 158 2.11 16.77 9.81
CA LEU A 158 1.89 17.18 11.19
C LEU A 158 3.18 17.81 11.73
N SER A 159 3.20 19.14 11.82
CA SER A 159 4.33 19.87 12.40
C SER A 159 4.53 19.45 13.86
N PRO A 160 5.76 19.18 14.34
CA PRO A 160 6.01 18.90 15.76
C PRO A 160 5.61 20.05 16.69
N LYS A 161 5.59 21.28 16.18
CA LYS A 161 5.16 22.46 16.94
C LYS A 161 3.66 22.41 17.24
N ASP A 162 2.85 22.02 16.26
CA ASP A 162 1.40 22.07 16.38
C ASP A 162 0.83 20.71 16.88
N PHE A 163 1.56 19.62 16.66
CA PHE A 163 1.21 18.25 17.00
C PHE A 163 2.37 17.55 17.73
N PRO A 164 2.73 17.98 18.96
CA PRO A 164 3.93 17.49 19.65
C PRO A 164 3.87 16.01 20.04
N GLU A 165 2.68 15.47 20.29
CA GLU A 165 2.50 14.06 20.63
C GLU A 165 2.32 13.17 19.37
N GLU A 166 1.71 13.69 18.32
CA GLU A 166 1.32 12.95 17.13
C GLU A 166 2.40 12.95 16.04
N SER A 167 3.25 13.97 16.05
CA SER A 167 4.31 14.13 15.04
C SER A 167 5.55 13.35 15.42
N SER A 168 6.03 12.51 14.52
CA SER A 168 7.32 11.80 14.68
C SER A 168 8.54 12.65 14.28
N GLY A 169 8.38 13.97 14.11
CA GLY A 169 9.44 14.88 13.72
C GLY A 169 9.12 15.69 12.45
N GLU A 170 10.06 16.49 12.00
CA GLU A 170 9.93 17.37 10.82
C GLU A 170 9.79 16.61 9.50
N GLN A 171 10.24 15.37 9.46
CA GLN A 171 10.27 14.53 8.27
C GLN A 171 9.56 13.19 8.53
N ILE A 172 8.80 12.74 7.55
CA ILE A 172 8.36 11.36 7.47
C ILE A 172 9.40 10.60 6.66
N VAL A 173 9.87 9.50 7.23
CA VAL A 173 10.78 8.56 6.56
C VAL A 173 10.08 7.23 6.49
N VAL A 174 9.92 6.71 5.27
CA VAL A 174 9.31 5.39 5.02
C VAL A 174 10.27 4.57 4.19
N ALA A 175 10.65 3.41 4.71
CA ALA A 175 11.37 2.39 3.95
C ALA A 175 10.45 1.20 3.74
N THR A 176 10.34 0.74 2.49
CA THR A 176 9.47 -0.38 2.15
C THR A 176 10.21 -1.44 1.37
N HIS A 177 9.79 -2.67 1.54
CA HIS A 177 10.19 -3.80 0.72
C HIS A 177 8.94 -4.62 0.39
N SER A 178 8.69 -4.84 -0.89
CA SER A 178 7.55 -5.63 -1.34
C SER A 178 7.97 -6.66 -2.38
N SER A 179 7.27 -7.76 -2.41
CA SER A 179 7.46 -8.83 -3.39
C SER A 179 6.11 -9.28 -3.93
N LEU A 180 6.05 -9.48 -5.23
CA LEU A 180 4.95 -10.16 -5.92
C LEU A 180 5.50 -11.42 -6.56
N ARG A 181 4.76 -12.52 -6.44
CA ARG A 181 5.06 -13.80 -7.07
C ARG A 181 3.87 -14.26 -7.90
N GLY A 182 4.10 -14.61 -9.14
CA GLY A 182 3.08 -15.19 -10.01
C GLY A 182 3.67 -16.27 -10.92
N THR A 183 2.83 -17.04 -11.57
CA THR A 183 3.24 -18.12 -12.47
C THR A 183 3.82 -17.54 -13.77
N LEU A 184 5.03 -17.94 -14.14
CA LEU A 184 5.71 -17.50 -15.36
C LEU A 184 4.87 -17.75 -16.62
N ALA A 185 4.29 -18.95 -16.73
CA ALA A 185 3.47 -19.35 -17.86
C ALA A 185 2.24 -18.44 -18.06
N GLU A 186 1.59 -18.00 -16.95
CA GLU A 186 0.45 -17.07 -17.03
C GLU A 186 0.91 -15.65 -17.44
N VAL A 187 2.04 -15.18 -16.91
CA VAL A 187 2.59 -13.88 -17.29
C VAL A 187 2.98 -13.84 -18.76
N GLU A 188 3.55 -14.93 -19.29
CA GLU A 188 3.95 -15.04 -20.71
C GLU A 188 2.76 -15.29 -21.65
N ASN A 189 1.61 -15.73 -21.14
CA ASN A 189 0.43 -15.96 -21.96
C ASN A 189 -0.19 -14.65 -22.45
N PRO A 190 -0.20 -14.39 -23.80
CA PRO A 190 -0.73 -13.13 -24.34
C PRO A 190 -2.25 -12.96 -24.16
N SER A 191 -2.97 -14.03 -23.88
CA SER A 191 -4.43 -14.02 -23.68
C SER A 191 -4.84 -13.72 -22.23
N ILE A 192 -3.88 -13.57 -21.32
CA ILE A 192 -4.11 -13.24 -19.90
C ILE A 192 -3.67 -11.80 -19.65
N ASP A 193 -4.59 -10.93 -19.25
CA ASP A 193 -4.32 -9.52 -18.96
C ASP A 193 -3.97 -9.26 -17.50
N ALA A 194 -4.42 -10.09 -16.58
CA ALA A 194 -4.14 -9.99 -15.15
C ALA A 194 -3.87 -11.38 -14.57
N VAL A 195 -2.73 -11.54 -13.91
CA VAL A 195 -2.29 -12.78 -13.28
C VAL A 195 -2.54 -12.70 -11.78
N ARG A 196 -3.00 -13.79 -11.16
CA ARG A 196 -3.01 -13.91 -9.71
C ARG A 196 -1.58 -13.89 -9.19
N SER A 197 -1.36 -13.17 -8.11
CA SER A 197 -0.03 -13.11 -7.50
C SER A 197 -0.11 -13.10 -5.99
N ASP A 198 0.83 -13.78 -5.35
CA ASP A 198 1.07 -13.65 -3.92
C ASP A 198 1.82 -12.34 -3.66
N PHE A 199 1.54 -11.74 -2.52
CA PHE A 199 2.11 -10.46 -2.10
C PHE A 199 2.72 -10.57 -0.72
N SER A 200 3.90 -10.01 -0.54
CA SER A 200 4.50 -9.76 0.77
C SER A 200 4.98 -8.31 0.85
N TYR A 201 4.84 -7.73 2.02
CA TYR A 201 5.18 -6.34 2.26
C TYR A 201 5.77 -6.18 3.65
N THR A 202 6.88 -5.48 3.72
CA THR A 202 7.43 -4.98 4.97
C THR A 202 7.71 -3.49 4.83
N ALA A 203 7.42 -2.75 5.88
CA ALA A 203 7.73 -1.33 5.93
C ALA A 203 8.21 -0.91 7.30
N THR A 204 8.95 0.19 7.32
CA THR A 204 9.22 0.94 8.55
C THR A 204 8.89 2.40 8.29
N SER A 205 8.30 3.05 9.29
CA SER A 205 7.97 4.48 9.23
C SER A 205 8.15 5.12 10.60
N GLY A 206 8.18 6.45 10.65
CA GLY A 206 7.94 7.17 11.89
C GLY A 206 6.61 6.77 12.52
N TRP A 207 6.42 7.13 13.77
CA TRP A 207 5.19 6.81 14.51
C TRP A 207 3.95 7.30 13.78
N LEU A 208 2.91 6.48 13.73
CA LEU A 208 1.61 6.92 13.25
C LEU A 208 1.00 7.93 14.25
N PRO A 209 0.25 8.94 13.79
CA PRO A 209 -0.26 10.01 14.64
C PRO A 209 -1.03 9.52 15.86
N TRP A 210 -1.87 8.52 15.69
CA TRP A 210 -2.70 7.97 16.75
C TRP A 210 -1.89 7.24 17.85
N MET A 211 -0.63 6.86 17.56
CA MET A 211 0.24 6.21 18.55
C MET A 211 0.76 7.15 19.62
N LYS A 212 0.71 8.47 19.37
CA LYS A 212 1.09 9.55 20.30
C LYS A 212 2.45 9.34 20.96
N MET A 213 3.42 8.97 20.12
CA MET A 213 4.80 8.70 20.54
C MET A 213 5.69 9.95 20.44
N GLY A 214 5.25 11.00 19.75
CA GLY A 214 6.00 12.24 19.56
C GLY A 214 7.40 12.00 19.03
N ALA A 215 8.38 12.65 19.63
CA ALA A 215 9.79 12.50 19.32
C ALA A 215 10.49 11.31 19.99
N ALA A 216 9.74 10.35 20.55
CA ALA A 216 10.33 9.13 21.12
C ALA A 216 11.20 8.40 20.09
N PRO A 217 12.39 7.91 20.47
CA PRO A 217 13.23 7.18 19.54
C PRO A 217 12.58 5.86 19.14
N GLY A 218 12.74 5.49 17.85
CA GLY A 218 12.19 4.25 17.31
C GLY A 218 11.30 4.49 16.10
N PHE A 219 10.52 3.47 15.75
CA PHE A 219 9.67 3.48 14.56
C PHE A 219 8.58 2.41 14.67
N VAL A 220 7.57 2.52 13.82
CA VAL A 220 6.61 1.44 13.59
C VAL A 220 7.07 0.57 12.43
N SER A 221 6.89 -0.74 12.56
CA SER A 221 7.16 -1.72 11.51
C SER A 221 5.88 -2.43 11.09
N TRP A 222 5.73 -2.66 9.79
CA TRP A 222 4.68 -3.49 9.19
C TRP A 222 5.30 -4.80 8.68
N ALA A 223 4.60 -5.90 8.89
CA ALA A 223 4.89 -7.17 8.27
C ALA A 223 3.57 -7.79 7.79
N GLU A 224 3.38 -7.81 6.48
CA GLU A 224 2.12 -8.15 5.86
C GLU A 224 2.31 -9.14 4.71
N SER A 225 1.31 -9.99 4.51
CA SER A 225 1.24 -10.89 3.37
C SER A 225 -0.19 -10.96 2.83
N GLY A 226 -0.30 -11.31 1.56
CA GLY A 226 -1.59 -11.36 0.91
C GLY A 226 -1.51 -11.82 -0.54
N ARG A 227 -2.49 -11.39 -1.33
CA ARG A 227 -2.60 -11.82 -2.73
C ARG A 227 -3.36 -10.80 -3.56
N LYS A 228 -3.11 -10.85 -4.87
CA LYS A 228 -3.93 -10.14 -5.85
C LYS A 228 -5.20 -10.91 -6.14
N LEU A 229 -6.32 -10.21 -6.09
CA LEU A 229 -7.66 -10.69 -6.40
C LEU A 229 -8.08 -10.11 -7.75
N LEU A 230 -8.75 -10.91 -8.56
CA LEU A 230 -9.23 -10.48 -9.89
C LEU A 230 -10.66 -9.92 -9.84
N ALA A 231 -11.35 -10.10 -8.72
CA ALA A 231 -12.68 -9.55 -8.44
C ALA A 231 -12.78 -9.16 -6.96
N LEU A 232 -13.62 -8.16 -6.66
CA LEU A 232 -13.82 -7.67 -5.29
C LEU A 232 -14.39 -8.75 -4.37
N GLU A 233 -15.26 -9.59 -4.92
CA GLU A 233 -15.97 -10.66 -4.22
C GLU A 233 -15.05 -11.78 -3.72
N GLU A 234 -13.79 -11.80 -4.17
CA GLU A 234 -12.77 -12.73 -3.67
C GLU A 234 -12.14 -12.27 -2.34
N ALA A 235 -12.38 -11.02 -1.93
CA ALA A 235 -11.95 -10.50 -0.62
C ALA A 235 -12.80 -11.12 0.51
N PRO A 236 -12.26 -11.21 1.74
CA PRO A 236 -13.00 -11.72 2.89
C PRO A 236 -14.34 -10.99 3.07
N PRO A 237 -15.47 -11.71 3.21
CA PRO A 237 -16.80 -11.08 3.33
C PRO A 237 -16.92 -10.12 4.53
N GLU A 238 -16.30 -10.48 5.66
CA GLU A 238 -16.24 -9.67 6.86
C GLU A 238 -15.48 -8.34 6.63
N GLN A 239 -14.38 -8.37 5.86
CA GLN A 239 -13.65 -7.16 5.46
C GLN A 239 -14.53 -6.26 4.58
N LEU A 240 -15.19 -6.83 3.58
CA LEU A 240 -16.08 -6.06 2.71
C LEU A 240 -17.23 -5.41 3.49
N ALA A 241 -17.79 -6.11 4.49
CA ALA A 241 -18.81 -5.56 5.36
C ALA A 241 -18.27 -4.41 6.22
N ALA A 242 -17.07 -4.56 6.78
CA ALA A 242 -16.42 -3.50 7.55
C ALA A 242 -16.03 -2.30 6.68
N LEU A 243 -15.50 -2.52 5.48
CA LEU A 243 -15.19 -1.43 4.54
C LEU A 243 -16.43 -0.62 4.16
N ARG A 244 -17.60 -1.27 3.97
CA ARG A 244 -18.85 -0.55 3.72
C ARG A 244 -19.27 0.35 4.89
N ARG A 245 -18.99 -0.07 6.14
CA ARG A 245 -19.31 0.71 7.34
C ARG A 245 -18.34 1.86 7.57
N HIS A 246 -17.03 1.62 7.39
CA HIS A 246 -15.99 2.56 7.78
C HIS A 246 -15.49 3.45 6.64
N HIS A 247 -15.57 2.97 5.40
CA HIS A 247 -15.03 3.61 4.20
C HIS A 247 -16.02 3.52 3.02
N ALA A 248 -17.25 3.99 3.23
CA ALA A 248 -18.32 3.94 2.22
C ALA A 248 -17.91 4.62 0.89
N ASP A 249 -17.20 5.76 0.97
CA ASP A 249 -16.73 6.51 -0.20
C ASP A 249 -15.73 5.68 -1.02
N TRP A 250 -14.78 5.01 -0.35
CA TRP A 250 -13.85 4.12 -1.03
C TRP A 250 -14.61 2.97 -1.73
N PHE A 251 -15.59 2.43 -1.05
CA PHE A 251 -16.39 1.32 -1.58
C PHE A 251 -17.26 1.73 -2.77
N SER A 252 -17.81 2.97 -2.76
CA SER A 252 -18.64 3.51 -3.83
C SER A 252 -17.86 3.88 -5.10
N ARG A 253 -16.52 3.98 -4.99
CA ARG A 253 -15.62 4.29 -6.12
C ARG A 253 -16.04 5.56 -6.86
N PRO A 254 -16.03 6.73 -6.19
CA PRO A 254 -16.55 7.95 -6.76
C PRO A 254 -15.81 8.38 -8.03
N GLU A 255 -16.55 8.95 -8.95
CA GLU A 255 -16.03 9.59 -10.16
C GLU A 255 -16.48 11.06 -10.18
N PRO A 256 -15.57 12.02 -10.31
CA PRO A 256 -14.11 11.87 -10.43
C PRO A 256 -13.48 11.33 -9.14
N TRP A 257 -12.23 10.83 -9.25
CA TRP A 257 -11.47 10.41 -8.10
C TRP A 257 -11.36 11.53 -7.06
N PRO A 258 -11.46 11.22 -5.74
CA PRO A 258 -11.25 12.21 -4.70
C PRO A 258 -9.81 12.74 -4.70
N GLU A 259 -9.59 13.82 -3.96
CA GLU A 259 -8.24 14.32 -3.71
C GLU A 259 -7.41 13.29 -2.93
N PHE A 260 -6.08 13.32 -3.15
CA PHE A 260 -5.16 12.47 -2.41
C PHE A 260 -5.28 12.69 -0.91
N THR A 261 -5.40 11.60 -0.17
CA THR A 261 -5.37 11.59 1.29
C THR A 261 -4.46 10.47 1.83
N ASN A 262 -4.13 10.53 3.10
CA ASN A 262 -3.42 9.50 3.85
C ASN A 262 -3.75 9.60 5.36
N THR A 263 -3.23 8.68 6.15
CA THR A 263 -3.49 8.64 7.59
C THR A 263 -3.15 9.95 8.31
N TYR A 264 -2.10 10.67 7.91
CA TYR A 264 -1.68 11.95 8.51
C TYR A 264 -2.66 13.09 8.17
N LEU A 265 -3.06 13.20 6.91
CA LEU A 265 -4.00 14.22 6.46
C LEU A 265 -5.39 14.00 7.07
N GLN A 266 -5.85 12.75 7.14
CA GLN A 266 -7.12 12.41 7.78
C GLN A 266 -7.10 12.68 9.27
N TYR A 267 -5.98 12.44 9.94
CA TYR A 267 -5.83 12.77 11.35
C TYR A 267 -5.87 14.28 11.58
N LYS A 268 -5.21 15.07 10.72
CA LYS A 268 -5.19 16.53 10.80
C LYS A 268 -6.56 17.17 10.58
N ALA A 269 -7.43 16.54 9.81
CA ALA A 269 -8.76 17.03 9.48
C ALA A 269 -9.82 16.79 10.59
N ARG A 270 -9.48 16.04 11.64
CA ARG A 270 -10.31 15.76 12.81
C ARG A 270 -10.16 16.81 13.89
#